data_f671807c76ac49e1043ae5630b1e922f
#
_entry.id   f671807c76ac49e1043ae5630b1e922f
#
_cell.length_a   1.000
_cell.length_b   1.000
_cell.length_c   1.000
_cell.angle_alpha   90.00
_cell.angle_beta   90.00
_cell.angle_gamma   90.00
#
_symmetry.space_group_name_H-M   'P 1'
#
loop_
_entity.id
_entity.type
_entity.pdbx_description
1 polymer ?
#
loop_
_entity_poly.entity_id
_entity_poly.type
_entity_poly.pdbx_seq_one_letter_code
_entity_poly.pdbx_strand_id
1 'polypeptide(L)'
;MLALLIFKDLIKIQINTPLIMINFFKKKQKNKSLESFIFSYKSEENILNNLCKKYGCDKGYFDGSKKFFSWNPHSYTDFYYFLFSNQRLTIKKVFELGIGTNKVFKDELKRKALPGASLRVWKKFFSKAKIFGGDIDESTLFQEERIKTFFVDQFDSKSIGEMWNKIKQKDFDIIIDDGCHQFEG
;
A
#
# COMPACT_ATOMS: atom_id res chain seq x y z
N MET A 1 0.36 -13.49 -14.66
CA MET A 1 0.40 -14.70 -13.81
C MET A 1 1.34 -14.59 -12.62
N LEU A 2 2.39 -13.74 -12.68
CA LEU A 2 3.32 -13.53 -11.55
C LEU A 2 2.72 -12.74 -10.37
N ALA A 3 1.86 -11.77 -10.64
CA ALA A 3 1.25 -10.93 -9.59
C ALA A 3 0.32 -11.70 -8.63
N LEU A 4 -0.26 -12.82 -9.06
CA LEU A 4 -1.16 -13.61 -8.22
C LEU A 4 -0.45 -14.51 -7.21
N LEU A 5 0.80 -14.90 -7.50
CA LEU A 5 1.62 -15.71 -6.60
C LEU A 5 2.24 -14.87 -5.46
N ILE A 6 2.55 -13.62 -5.73
CA ILE A 6 3.06 -12.67 -4.73
C ILE A 6 1.99 -12.35 -3.66
N PHE A 7 0.72 -12.41 -4.00
CA PHE A 7 -0.37 -12.18 -3.06
C PHE A 7 -0.57 -13.29 -2.00
N LYS A 8 -0.10 -14.50 -2.23
CA LYS A 8 -0.28 -15.61 -1.27
C LYS A 8 0.62 -15.50 -0.04
N ASP A 9 1.79 -14.88 -0.18
CA ASP A 9 2.81 -14.86 0.88
C ASP A 9 3.03 -13.47 1.51
N LEU A 10 2.49 -12.39 0.95
CA LEU A 10 2.88 -11.02 1.28
C LEU A 10 1.85 -10.18 2.02
N ILE A 11 0.61 -10.61 2.13
CA ILE A 11 -0.37 -9.89 2.94
C ILE A 11 -0.70 -10.74 4.17
N LYS A 12 0.13 -10.66 5.20
CA LYS A 12 -0.32 -10.95 6.56
C LYS A 12 -1.21 -9.79 7.00
N ILE A 13 -2.44 -9.75 6.50
CA ILE A 13 -3.47 -8.86 7.02
C ILE A 13 -3.89 -9.44 8.36
N GLN A 14 -3.31 -8.94 9.44
CA GLN A 14 -3.82 -9.21 10.77
C GLN A 14 -5.06 -8.33 10.98
N ILE A 15 -6.19 -8.82 10.49
CA ILE A 15 -7.48 -8.20 10.76
C ILE A 15 -7.91 -8.68 12.14
N ASN A 16 -7.86 -7.80 13.13
CA ASN A 16 -8.35 -8.06 14.49
C ASN A 16 -9.89 -8.08 14.56
N THR A 17 -10.55 -8.69 13.58
CA THR A 17 -11.96 -9.10 13.66
C THR A 17 -12.18 -10.32 12.80
N PRO A 18 -12.12 -11.54 13.39
CA PRO A 18 -12.28 -12.79 12.63
C PRO A 18 -13.66 -13.00 12.02
N LEU A 19 -14.64 -12.15 12.32
CA LEU A 19 -16.04 -12.39 11.92
C LEU A 19 -16.42 -11.86 10.53
N ILE A 20 -15.73 -10.89 9.99
CA ILE A 20 -16.17 -10.23 8.74
C ILE A 20 -15.75 -11.03 7.50
N MET A 21 -14.59 -11.67 7.50
CA MET A 21 -14.13 -12.47 6.36
C MET A 21 -14.95 -13.76 6.15
N ILE A 22 -15.38 -14.41 7.23
CA ILE A 22 -16.12 -15.69 7.15
C ILE A 22 -17.53 -15.49 6.58
N ASN A 23 -18.16 -14.34 6.81
CA ASN A 23 -19.50 -14.06 6.29
C ASN A 23 -19.51 -13.61 4.83
N PHE A 24 -18.40 -13.07 4.30
CA PHE A 24 -18.30 -12.69 2.88
C PHE A 24 -18.31 -13.90 1.96
N PHE A 25 -17.72 -15.03 2.40
CA PHE A 25 -17.66 -16.27 1.61
C PHE A 25 -18.88 -17.18 1.81
N LYS A 26 -19.74 -16.93 2.79
CA LYS A 26 -20.92 -17.79 3.08
C LYS A 26 -22.21 -17.38 2.37
N LYS A 27 -22.28 -16.21 1.74
CA LYS A 27 -23.41 -15.89 0.87
C LYS A 27 -23.22 -16.61 -0.48
N LYS A 28 -24.04 -17.63 -0.73
CA LYS A 28 -24.17 -18.30 -2.02
C LYS A 28 -24.38 -17.29 -3.15
N GLN A 29 -23.31 -16.73 -3.69
CA GLN A 29 -23.33 -16.17 -5.03
C GLN A 29 -22.88 -17.24 -6.01
N LYS A 30 -23.68 -17.45 -7.07
CA LYS A 30 -23.32 -18.28 -8.21
C LYS A 30 -21.88 -17.97 -8.61
N ASN A 31 -21.07 -19.01 -8.78
CA ASN A 31 -19.68 -19.01 -9.17
C ASN A 31 -19.33 -17.95 -10.23
N LYS A 32 -19.09 -16.74 -9.81
CA LYS A 32 -18.29 -15.82 -10.60
C LYS A 32 -16.85 -16.07 -10.19
N SER A 33 -16.00 -16.40 -11.15
CA SER A 33 -14.57 -16.59 -10.87
C SER A 33 -14.00 -15.30 -10.26
N LEU A 34 -12.98 -15.42 -9.43
CA LEU A 34 -12.26 -14.26 -8.88
C LEU A 34 -11.79 -13.31 -10.00
N GLU A 35 -11.45 -13.87 -11.15
CA GLU A 35 -11.08 -13.14 -12.37
C GLU A 35 -12.23 -12.28 -12.93
N SER A 36 -13.45 -12.82 -12.99
CA SER A 36 -14.62 -12.05 -13.45
C SER A 36 -15.00 -10.94 -12.47
N PHE A 37 -14.71 -11.14 -11.21
CA PHE A 37 -14.92 -10.16 -10.16
C PHE A 37 -13.89 -9.02 -10.26
N ILE A 38 -12.62 -9.33 -10.44
CA ILE A 38 -11.55 -8.34 -10.65
C ILE A 38 -11.80 -7.56 -11.95
N PHE A 39 -12.26 -8.21 -13.00
CA PHE A 39 -12.52 -7.57 -14.29
C PHE A 39 -13.68 -6.58 -14.24
N SER A 40 -14.75 -6.89 -13.50
CA SER A 40 -15.88 -5.97 -13.36
C SER A 40 -15.56 -4.74 -12.50
N TYR A 41 -14.53 -4.83 -11.66
CA TYR A 41 -14.07 -3.69 -10.83
C TYR A 41 -13.09 -2.76 -11.54
N LYS A 42 -12.35 -3.25 -12.53
CA LYS A 42 -11.37 -2.46 -13.30
C LYS A 42 -11.98 -1.36 -14.15
N SER A 43 -13.26 -1.42 -14.42
CA SER A 43 -13.97 -0.45 -15.26
C SER A 43 -14.50 0.76 -14.50
N GLU A 44 -14.46 0.76 -13.17
CA GLU A 44 -14.98 1.85 -12.36
C GLU A 44 -13.88 2.79 -11.89
N GLU A 45 -14.11 4.09 -12.10
CA GLU A 45 -13.23 5.12 -11.60
C GLU A 45 -13.36 5.22 -10.07
N ASN A 46 -12.37 4.71 -9.33
CA ASN A 46 -12.42 4.73 -7.89
C ASN A 46 -11.56 5.87 -7.29
N ILE A 47 -11.96 6.34 -6.11
CA ILE A 47 -11.29 7.44 -5.43
C ILE A 47 -9.83 7.13 -5.09
N LEU A 48 -9.49 5.86 -4.84
CA LEU A 48 -8.12 5.47 -4.52
C LEU A 48 -7.21 5.63 -5.73
N ASN A 49 -7.69 5.27 -6.92
CA ASN A 49 -6.98 5.49 -8.17
C ASN A 49 -6.75 6.99 -8.44
N ASN A 50 -7.77 7.81 -8.20
CA ASN A 50 -7.66 9.26 -8.35
C ASN A 50 -6.64 9.86 -7.37
N LEU A 51 -6.56 9.35 -6.16
CA LEU A 51 -5.53 9.75 -5.21
C LEU A 51 -4.13 9.31 -5.68
N CYS A 52 -3.98 8.11 -6.24
CA CYS A 52 -2.70 7.67 -6.81
C CYS A 52 -2.25 8.58 -7.95
N LYS A 53 -3.14 8.93 -8.87
CA LYS A 53 -2.84 9.91 -9.94
C LYS A 53 -2.41 11.26 -9.36
N LYS A 54 -3.10 11.74 -8.34
CA LYS A 54 -2.81 13.03 -7.70
C LYS A 54 -1.44 13.08 -7.03
N TYR A 55 -1.06 12.01 -6.31
CA TYR A 55 0.18 11.96 -5.54
C TYR A 55 1.36 11.32 -6.28
N GLY A 56 1.14 10.83 -7.51
CA GLY A 56 2.16 10.15 -8.28
C GLY A 56 2.51 8.75 -7.74
N CYS A 57 1.57 8.07 -7.14
CA CYS A 57 1.75 6.73 -6.61
C CYS A 57 1.51 5.68 -7.70
N ASP A 58 2.46 4.78 -7.91
CA ASP A 58 2.45 3.76 -8.97
C ASP A 58 1.48 2.59 -8.71
N LYS A 59 0.87 2.54 -7.54
CA LYS A 59 -0.15 1.53 -7.20
C LYS A 59 -1.47 1.72 -7.96
N GLY A 60 -1.65 2.87 -8.62
CA GLY A 60 -2.84 3.20 -9.40
C GLY A 60 -2.68 2.95 -10.88
N TYR A 61 -3.81 2.92 -11.59
CA TYR A 61 -3.83 2.89 -13.04
C TYR A 61 -3.53 4.29 -13.61
N PHE A 62 -2.69 4.34 -14.64
CA PHE A 62 -2.36 5.55 -15.40
C PHE A 62 -2.59 5.28 -16.88
N ASP A 63 -3.35 6.14 -17.53
CA ASP A 63 -3.72 6.07 -18.94
C ASP A 63 -2.61 6.54 -19.92
N GLY A 64 -1.37 6.44 -19.51
CA GLY A 64 -0.20 6.72 -20.34
C GLY A 64 0.28 8.18 -20.33
N SER A 65 -0.49 9.12 -19.81
CA SER A 65 -0.20 10.53 -20.08
C SER A 65 0.65 11.25 -19.08
N LYS A 66 0.96 10.94 -17.93
CA LYS A 66 1.86 11.69 -17.00
C LYS A 66 2.22 10.88 -15.75
N LYS A 67 2.90 9.76 -15.92
CA LYS A 67 3.44 9.04 -14.77
C LYS A 67 4.77 9.65 -14.31
N PHE A 68 4.99 9.61 -13.00
CA PHE A 68 6.20 10.13 -12.36
C PHE A 68 7.34 9.11 -12.31
N PHE A 69 7.15 7.92 -12.89
CA PHE A 69 8.04 6.77 -12.85
C PHE A 69 8.13 6.13 -14.24
N SER A 70 9.22 5.41 -14.53
CA SER A 70 9.52 4.84 -15.84
C SER A 70 8.91 3.46 -16.10
N TRP A 71 8.53 2.75 -15.05
CA TRP A 71 7.92 1.41 -15.14
C TRP A 71 6.43 1.44 -15.39
N ASN A 72 5.85 0.29 -15.69
CA ASN A 72 4.40 0.18 -15.83
C ASN A 72 3.72 0.30 -14.46
N PRO A 73 2.63 1.08 -14.35
CA PRO A 73 1.91 1.21 -13.10
C PRO A 73 1.28 -0.13 -12.71
N HIS A 74 1.18 -0.34 -11.41
CA HIS A 74 0.47 -1.47 -10.84
C HIS A 74 -1.02 -1.11 -10.70
N SER A 75 -1.93 -2.01 -10.98
CA SER A 75 -3.39 -1.77 -10.82
C SER A 75 -3.91 -2.30 -9.47
N TYR A 76 -3.16 -2.05 -8.39
CA TYR A 76 -3.52 -2.55 -7.05
C TYR A 76 -4.71 -1.82 -6.44
N THR A 77 -5.00 -0.60 -6.90
CA THR A 77 -6.06 0.25 -6.34
C THR A 77 -7.44 -0.36 -6.43
N ASP A 78 -7.73 -1.15 -7.47
CA ASP A 78 -9.03 -1.78 -7.60
C ASP A 78 -9.25 -2.83 -6.51
N PHE A 79 -8.22 -3.62 -6.23
CA PHE A 79 -8.25 -4.61 -5.16
C PHE A 79 -8.30 -3.96 -3.77
N TYR A 80 -7.47 -2.96 -3.52
CA TYR A 80 -7.50 -2.24 -2.25
C TYR A 80 -8.80 -1.48 -2.02
N TYR A 81 -9.35 -0.89 -3.08
CA TYR A 81 -10.64 -0.23 -2.99
C TYR A 81 -11.76 -1.22 -2.65
N PHE A 82 -11.74 -2.38 -3.28
CA PHE A 82 -12.67 -3.46 -2.96
C PHE A 82 -12.58 -3.87 -1.49
N LEU A 83 -11.38 -4.08 -0.97
CA LEU A 83 -11.18 -4.51 0.41
C LEU A 83 -11.59 -3.43 1.43
N PHE A 84 -11.27 -2.17 1.16
CA PHE A 84 -11.23 -1.14 2.19
C PHE A 84 -12.24 -0.01 2.02
N SER A 85 -13.00 0.06 0.90
CA SER A 85 -13.92 1.17 0.64
C SER A 85 -14.93 1.41 1.75
N ASN A 86 -15.48 0.32 2.31
CA ASN A 86 -16.45 0.38 3.39
C ASN A 86 -15.82 0.60 4.79
N GLN A 87 -14.48 0.53 4.89
CA GLN A 87 -13.76 0.65 6.16
C GLN A 87 -12.96 1.95 6.28
N ARG A 88 -13.10 2.86 5.33
CA ARG A 88 -12.32 4.10 5.25
C ARG A 88 -12.36 4.97 6.50
N LEU A 89 -13.46 4.94 7.25
CA LEU A 89 -13.65 5.73 8.46
C LEU A 89 -13.32 4.96 9.75
N THR A 90 -13.21 3.65 9.68
CA THR A 90 -12.94 2.78 10.84
C THR A 90 -11.47 2.47 11.00
N ILE A 91 -10.71 2.35 9.89
CA ILE A 91 -9.26 2.15 9.91
C ILE A 91 -8.57 3.31 10.64
N LYS A 92 -7.72 2.97 11.61
CA LYS A 92 -7.03 3.92 12.51
C LYS A 92 -5.52 3.91 12.38
N LYS A 93 -4.93 2.78 12.02
CA LYS A 93 -3.48 2.62 11.94
C LYS A 93 -3.10 1.81 10.71
N VAL A 94 -2.27 2.38 9.86
CA VAL A 94 -1.71 1.75 8.65
C VAL A 94 -0.20 1.83 8.73
N PHE A 95 0.48 0.73 8.43
CA PHE A 95 1.93 0.69 8.24
C PHE A 95 2.24 0.19 6.83
N GLU A 96 3.24 0.80 6.18
CA GLU A 96 3.78 0.37 4.90
C GLU A 96 5.30 0.29 4.96
N LEU A 97 5.85 -0.86 4.60
CA LEU A 97 7.27 -1.06 4.40
C LEU A 97 7.61 -0.80 2.93
N GLY A 98 8.72 -0.07 2.68
CA GLY A 98 9.07 0.36 1.33
C GLY A 98 8.23 1.56 0.87
N ILE A 99 8.73 2.76 1.14
CA ILE A 99 8.00 4.00 0.83
C ILE A 99 8.50 4.70 -0.43
N GLY A 100 9.43 4.04 -1.12
CA GLY A 100 9.98 4.48 -2.41
C GLY A 100 11.18 5.43 -2.27
N THR A 101 12.19 5.18 -3.09
CA THR A 101 13.42 5.97 -3.12
C THR A 101 13.52 6.81 -4.39
N ASN A 102 14.04 8.03 -4.27
CA ASN A 102 14.36 8.87 -5.43
C ASN A 102 15.51 8.34 -6.29
N LYS A 103 16.29 7.38 -5.79
CA LYS A 103 17.43 6.79 -6.52
C LYS A 103 17.02 5.98 -7.75
N VAL A 104 15.76 5.55 -7.79
CA VAL A 104 15.20 4.76 -8.93
C VAL A 104 14.67 5.66 -10.04
N PHE A 105 14.46 6.94 -9.75
CA PHE A 105 14.00 7.89 -10.75
C PHE A 105 15.21 8.39 -11.56
N LYS A 106 15.29 8.05 -12.83
CA LYS A 106 16.31 8.59 -13.72
C LYS A 106 16.18 10.10 -13.77
N ASP A 107 17.31 10.81 -13.73
CA ASP A 107 17.42 12.28 -13.75
C ASP A 107 16.65 12.96 -14.88
N GLU A 108 16.37 12.24 -15.96
CA GLU A 108 15.64 12.72 -17.15
C GLU A 108 14.22 13.20 -16.84
N LEU A 109 13.57 12.70 -15.81
CA LEU A 109 12.21 13.09 -15.51
C LEU A 109 12.11 14.32 -14.62
N LYS A 110 13.22 14.85 -14.04
CA LYS A 110 13.31 16.07 -13.20
C LYS A 110 12.03 16.44 -12.42
N ARG A 111 11.07 15.55 -12.40
CA ARG A 111 9.82 15.67 -11.65
C ARG A 111 10.03 15.00 -10.32
N LYS A 112 10.15 15.80 -9.32
CA LYS A 112 10.29 15.38 -7.93
C LYS A 112 9.12 14.47 -7.53
N ALA A 113 9.26 13.17 -7.78
CA ALA A 113 8.43 12.21 -7.06
C ALA A 113 8.79 12.38 -5.58
N LEU A 114 7.82 12.73 -4.78
CA LEU A 114 8.04 12.87 -3.35
C LEU A 114 8.02 11.48 -2.74
N PRO A 115 9.08 11.05 -2.02
CA PRO A 115 9.06 9.81 -1.26
C PRO A 115 7.79 9.72 -0.40
N GLY A 116 7.24 8.52 -0.27
CA GLY A 116 6.01 8.31 0.49
C GLY A 116 4.74 8.80 -0.21
N ALA A 117 4.70 8.78 -1.54
CA ALA A 117 3.49 9.06 -2.30
C ALA A 117 2.32 8.17 -1.85
N SER A 118 2.56 6.88 -1.66
CA SER A 118 1.58 5.91 -1.15
C SER A 118 1.08 6.27 0.25
N LEU A 119 1.96 6.69 1.15
CA LEU A 119 1.56 7.09 2.50
C LEU A 119 0.59 8.29 2.49
N ARG A 120 0.78 9.23 1.55
CA ARG A 120 -0.14 10.36 1.38
C ARG A 120 -1.47 9.92 0.78
N VAL A 121 -1.45 8.93 -0.10
CA VAL A 121 -2.67 8.27 -0.61
C VAL A 121 -3.44 7.64 0.54
N TRP A 122 -2.79 6.81 1.36
CA TRP A 122 -3.42 6.18 2.53
C TRP A 122 -3.96 7.20 3.52
N LYS A 123 -3.20 8.25 3.83
CA LYS A 123 -3.63 9.37 4.69
C LYS A 123 -4.93 10.01 4.21
N LYS A 124 -5.10 10.17 2.90
CA LYS A 124 -6.32 10.76 2.32
C LYS A 124 -7.45 9.76 2.21
N PHE A 125 -7.13 8.52 1.88
CA PHE A 125 -8.12 7.47 1.76
C PHE A 125 -8.71 7.08 3.12
N PHE A 126 -7.87 6.90 4.12
CA PHE A 126 -8.24 6.61 5.51
C PHE A 126 -8.21 7.89 6.35
N SER A 127 -9.26 8.68 6.28
CA SER A 127 -9.27 10.05 6.82
C SER A 127 -9.00 10.15 8.32
N LYS A 128 -9.20 9.07 9.08
CA LYS A 128 -8.98 9.01 10.54
C LYS A 128 -7.73 8.21 10.94
N ALA A 129 -7.00 7.67 9.99
CA ALA A 129 -5.83 6.83 10.28
C ALA A 129 -4.57 7.66 10.55
N LYS A 130 -3.74 7.14 11.46
CA LYS A 130 -2.31 7.45 11.56
C LYS A 130 -1.57 6.52 10.61
N ILE A 131 -0.69 7.06 9.81
CA ILE A 131 0.06 6.35 8.79
C ILE A 131 1.52 6.27 9.25
N PHE A 132 2.09 5.10 9.13
CA PHE A 132 3.48 4.82 9.46
C PHE A 132 4.15 4.21 8.24
N GLY A 133 5.42 4.55 8.02
CA GLY A 133 6.19 3.97 6.94
C GLY A 133 7.59 3.59 7.40
N GLY A 134 8.17 2.58 6.75
CA GLY A 134 9.54 2.16 6.96
C GLY A 134 10.30 2.09 5.64
N ASP A 135 11.58 2.50 5.63
CA ASP A 135 12.46 2.34 4.48
C ASP A 135 13.92 2.24 4.92
N ILE A 136 14.74 1.58 4.11
CA ILE A 136 16.19 1.49 4.31
C ILE A 136 16.91 2.77 3.87
N ASP A 137 16.30 3.55 2.98
CA ASP A 137 16.87 4.81 2.50
C ASP A 137 16.47 5.96 3.42
N GLU A 138 17.36 6.35 4.33
CA GLU A 138 17.12 7.47 5.26
C GLU A 138 16.74 8.77 4.54
N SER A 139 17.19 8.99 3.31
CA SER A 139 16.87 10.19 2.54
C SER A 139 15.40 10.30 2.15
N THR A 140 14.65 9.20 2.26
CA THR A 140 13.21 9.14 1.96
C THR A 140 12.34 9.40 3.18
N LEU A 141 12.95 9.43 4.36
CA LEU A 141 12.21 9.57 5.61
C LEU A 141 11.69 11.00 5.79
N PHE A 142 10.47 11.11 6.27
CA PHE A 142 9.84 12.41 6.55
C PHE A 142 8.77 12.29 7.63
N GLN A 143 8.31 13.44 8.09
CA GLN A 143 7.17 13.54 9.00
C GLN A 143 6.19 14.58 8.48
N GLU A 144 4.91 14.22 8.47
CA GLU A 144 3.78 15.10 8.18
C GLU A 144 2.67 14.89 9.21
N GLU A 145 1.67 15.75 9.18
CA GLU A 145 0.46 15.50 9.96
C GLU A 145 -0.09 14.11 9.71
N ARG A 146 -0.22 13.29 10.73
CA ARG A 146 -0.66 11.89 10.70
C ARG A 146 0.24 10.90 9.92
N ILE A 147 1.42 11.32 9.42
CA ILE A 147 2.41 10.44 8.80
C ILE A 147 3.71 10.51 9.61
N LYS A 148 4.26 9.34 9.94
CA LYS A 148 5.60 9.19 10.51
C LYS A 148 6.35 8.11 9.79
N THR A 149 7.60 8.35 9.42
CA THR A 149 8.45 7.37 8.79
C THR A 149 9.68 7.05 9.63
N PHE A 150 10.21 5.84 9.47
CA PHE A 150 11.29 5.30 10.29
C PHE A 150 12.28 4.56 9.40
N PHE A 151 13.53 4.59 9.79
CA PHE A 151 14.54 3.72 9.20
C PHE A 151 14.27 2.27 9.58
N VAL A 152 14.39 1.38 8.60
CA VAL A 152 14.37 -0.06 8.81
C VAL A 152 15.10 -0.79 7.68
N ASP A 153 15.99 -1.68 8.05
CA ASP A 153 16.51 -2.73 7.18
C ASP A 153 15.66 -3.98 7.39
N GLN A 154 14.90 -4.39 6.38
CA GLN A 154 14.02 -5.56 6.46
C GLN A 154 14.76 -6.89 6.55
N PHE A 155 16.05 -6.93 6.22
CA PHE A 155 16.90 -8.10 6.35
C PHE A 155 17.57 -8.22 7.73
N ASP A 156 17.47 -7.19 8.57
CA ASP A 156 18.03 -7.16 9.92
C ASP A 156 16.93 -7.17 10.99
N SER A 157 16.79 -8.29 11.69
CA SER A 157 15.81 -8.45 12.75
C SER A 157 15.99 -7.45 13.90
N LYS A 158 17.24 -7.01 14.17
CA LYS A 158 17.52 -5.97 15.16
C LYS A 158 16.96 -4.62 14.71
N SER A 159 17.21 -4.25 13.45
CA SER A 159 16.67 -3.03 12.85
C SER A 159 15.15 -3.00 12.91
N ILE A 160 14.51 -4.12 12.57
CA ILE A 160 13.04 -4.26 12.67
C ILE A 160 12.56 -4.04 14.12
N GLY A 161 13.24 -4.67 15.09
CA GLY A 161 12.90 -4.51 16.50
C GLY A 161 13.06 -3.06 16.99
N GLU A 162 14.12 -2.39 16.60
CA GLU A 162 14.37 -0.97 16.92
C GLU A 162 13.31 -0.06 16.31
N MET A 163 12.92 -0.31 15.06
CA MET A 163 11.84 0.43 14.42
C MET A 163 10.52 0.30 15.21
N TRP A 164 10.11 -0.92 15.55
CA TRP A 164 8.88 -1.14 16.32
C TRP A 164 8.93 -0.48 17.70
N ASN A 165 10.09 -0.49 18.36
CA ASN A 165 10.29 0.20 19.64
C ASN A 165 10.15 1.73 19.51
N LYS A 166 10.57 2.30 18.36
CA LYS A 166 10.41 3.74 18.07
C LYS A 166 8.97 4.10 17.72
N ILE A 167 8.28 3.24 16.99
CA ILE A 167 6.86 3.44 16.60
C ILE A 167 5.96 3.50 17.84
N LYS A 168 6.20 2.65 18.84
CA LYS A 168 5.41 2.56 20.09
C LYS A 168 3.89 2.43 19.86
N GLN A 169 3.51 1.76 18.80
CA GLN A 169 2.12 1.47 18.47
C GLN A 169 1.94 -0.03 18.31
N LYS A 170 0.74 -0.52 18.64
CA LYS A 170 0.30 -1.90 18.46
C LYS A 170 -1.04 -1.90 17.72
N ASP A 171 -1.50 -3.06 17.34
CA ASP A 171 -2.83 -3.28 16.75
C ASP A 171 -3.03 -2.43 15.48
N PHE A 172 -2.14 -2.63 14.51
CA PHE A 172 -2.31 -2.05 13.19
C PHE A 172 -3.49 -2.70 12.48
N ASP A 173 -4.34 -1.88 11.88
CA ASP A 173 -5.47 -2.38 11.09
C ASP A 173 -5.00 -2.91 9.74
N ILE A 174 -3.95 -2.28 9.17
CA ILE A 174 -3.38 -2.66 7.88
C ILE A 174 -1.85 -2.58 7.99
N ILE A 175 -1.19 -3.63 7.50
CA ILE A 175 0.25 -3.66 7.24
C ILE A 175 0.43 -4.02 5.77
N ILE A 176 1.19 -3.21 5.04
CA ILE A 176 1.52 -3.39 3.63
C ILE A 176 3.03 -3.59 3.53
N ASP A 177 3.45 -4.64 2.86
CA ASP A 177 4.83 -4.83 2.47
C ASP A 177 4.97 -4.52 0.97
N ASP A 178 5.70 -3.46 0.67
CA ASP A 178 6.08 -2.99 -0.67
C ASP A 178 7.60 -2.79 -0.74
N GLY A 179 8.32 -3.47 0.13
CA GLY A 179 9.77 -3.43 0.25
C GLY A 179 10.50 -4.30 -0.77
N CYS A 180 11.63 -4.85 -0.37
CA CYS A 180 12.41 -5.74 -1.21
C CYS A 180 11.82 -7.15 -1.19
N HIS A 181 11.45 -7.69 -2.35
CA HIS A 181 10.89 -9.04 -2.51
C HIS A 181 11.93 -10.04 -3.00
N GLN A 182 13.10 -10.08 -2.35
CA GLN A 182 14.10 -11.12 -2.55
C GLN A 182 13.83 -12.29 -1.61
N PHE A 183 14.42 -13.46 -1.96
CA PHE A 183 14.15 -14.70 -1.22
C PHE A 183 14.59 -14.65 0.24
N GLU A 184 15.59 -13.83 0.56
CA GLU A 184 16.14 -13.64 1.91
C GLU A 184 15.47 -12.49 2.69
N GLY A 185 14.47 -11.82 2.11
CA GLY A 185 13.81 -10.65 2.70
C GLY A 185 12.41 -10.91 3.23
#